data_8195a30e94956e8bfb9e90e80d197747
#
_entry.id   8195a30e94956e8bfb9e90e80d197747
#
_cell.length_a   1.000
_cell.length_b   1.000
_cell.length_c   1.000
_cell.angle_alpha   90.00
_cell.angle_beta   90.00
_cell.angle_gamma   90.00
#
_symmetry.space_group_name_H-M   'P 1'
#
loop_
_entity.id
_entity.type
_entity.pdbx_description
1 polymer ?
#
loop_
_entity_poly.entity_id
_entity_poly.type
_entity_poly.pdbx_seq_one_letter_code
_entity_poly.pdbx_strand_id
1 'polypeptide(L)'
;RKIMVNLTIDGRQISVEENTTIMEAARSVGIQIPSLCYLKGINEIGACRVCVVELEGKDRLITACNNICEEGMVIYTNSPKVRKDRRTTVELILSEHDCQCVTCMRSGNCSLQKIANDLDILELPFHQYLEHQPWDKTFPLIRDSAKCIKCMRCVQVCDKVQGLGVWDVEGTGYHTTVNVSGHNSIREADCALCGQCITHCPVGALRERSDTNEVWKAIEDPDKIVVAQVAPAVRAAWGEELGLAPEDATVGKIIDALKRMGINYVFDTTFSADLTIMEEGNEFVKRFTSGELKDRPMFTSCCPGWVRFIKSQFPHLVKYLSSAKSPQQMFGAVMKTYFAEKLGVSPEKIYTVSVMPCVAKKAEREMDLYYEEYAGHDIDAVITTRELIRMIRSAHISPQTLVDVESDRPMHEGTGAGVIFGATGGVMEAALRSAYYIIKGENPPAEAFTAVRSQGFNENDGVQEANFQINDITVRTAVVSGLGNTRGLIRKIESGEVHYDFVEVMACPGGCVGGGGQPIHDGEERAFERGKNLYYLDRNANLRFSHENPDVIQMYKEYFEAPMSHKAHMLLHTEHKKNM
;
A
#
# COMPACT_ATOMS: atom_id res chain seq x y z
N ARG A 1 8.87 -23.31 -29.94
CA ARG A 1 9.21 -24.37 -28.97
C ARG A 1 10.04 -23.74 -27.87
N LYS A 2 9.60 -23.86 -26.59
CA LYS A 2 10.45 -23.47 -25.45
C LYS A 2 11.64 -24.40 -25.38
N ILE A 3 12.86 -23.85 -25.30
CA ILE A 3 14.08 -24.61 -25.13
C ILE A 3 14.14 -25.05 -23.67
N MET A 4 14.31 -26.33 -23.42
CA MET A 4 14.43 -26.90 -22.08
C MET A 4 15.87 -27.21 -21.77
N VAL A 5 16.29 -26.97 -20.55
CA VAL A 5 17.65 -27.23 -20.02
C VAL A 5 17.52 -28.29 -18.92
N ASN A 6 18.33 -29.35 -19.00
CA ASN A 6 18.36 -30.44 -18.04
C ASN A 6 19.55 -30.29 -17.10
N LEU A 7 19.32 -30.41 -15.80
CA LEU A 7 20.35 -30.26 -14.78
C LEU A 7 20.02 -31.09 -13.55
N THR A 8 20.97 -31.19 -12.64
CA THR A 8 20.78 -31.90 -11.36
C THR A 8 20.98 -30.94 -10.19
N ILE A 9 20.02 -30.87 -9.27
CA ILE A 9 20.13 -30.12 -8.02
C ILE A 9 19.97 -31.07 -6.84
N ASP A 10 20.97 -31.15 -5.97
CA ASP A 10 21.01 -32.04 -4.78
C ASP A 10 20.61 -33.47 -5.14
N GLY A 11 21.15 -34.00 -6.28
CA GLY A 11 20.87 -35.35 -6.77
C GLY A 11 19.53 -35.53 -7.49
N ARG A 12 18.69 -34.50 -7.62
CA ARG A 12 17.44 -34.55 -8.38
C ARG A 12 17.63 -34.04 -9.79
N GLN A 13 17.29 -34.84 -10.76
CA GLN A 13 17.25 -34.42 -12.16
C GLN A 13 16.00 -33.58 -12.41
N ILE A 14 16.17 -32.41 -13.02
CA ILE A 14 15.10 -31.46 -13.33
C ILE A 14 15.28 -30.92 -14.75
N SER A 15 14.17 -30.47 -15.33
CA SER A 15 14.16 -29.81 -16.63
C SER A 15 13.45 -28.47 -16.47
N VAL A 16 14.09 -27.37 -16.85
CA VAL A 16 13.58 -26.01 -16.73
C VAL A 16 13.66 -25.27 -18.06
N GLU A 17 12.94 -24.19 -18.23
CA GLU A 17 13.02 -23.33 -19.40
C GLU A 17 14.40 -22.63 -19.46
N GLU A 18 14.91 -22.41 -20.67
CA GLU A 18 16.11 -21.58 -20.90
C GLU A 18 15.96 -20.22 -20.17
N ASN A 19 17.06 -19.68 -19.65
CA ASN A 19 17.13 -18.44 -18.86
C ASN A 19 16.51 -18.52 -17.45
N THR A 20 16.11 -19.71 -16.98
CA THR A 20 15.71 -19.90 -15.59
C THR A 20 16.93 -19.78 -14.67
N THR A 21 16.84 -18.99 -13.59
CA THR A 21 17.90 -18.90 -12.59
C THR A 21 17.97 -20.17 -11.74
N ILE A 22 19.15 -20.47 -11.19
CA ILE A 22 19.34 -21.61 -10.26
C ILE A 22 18.37 -21.50 -9.07
N MET A 23 18.11 -20.29 -8.58
CA MET A 23 17.15 -20.02 -7.49
C MET A 23 15.74 -20.50 -7.85
N GLU A 24 15.24 -20.12 -9.03
CA GLU A 24 13.89 -20.48 -9.47
C GLU A 24 13.80 -21.97 -9.82
N ALA A 25 14.86 -22.53 -10.41
CA ALA A 25 14.94 -23.96 -10.68
C ALA A 25 14.87 -24.78 -9.37
N ALA A 26 15.59 -24.39 -8.33
CA ALA A 26 15.53 -25.03 -7.01
C ALA A 26 14.14 -24.93 -6.39
N ARG A 27 13.50 -23.74 -6.45
CA ARG A 27 12.13 -23.52 -5.96
C ARG A 27 11.10 -24.41 -6.64
N SER A 28 11.21 -24.62 -7.95
CA SER A 28 10.27 -25.45 -8.72
C SER A 28 10.18 -26.90 -8.23
N VAL A 29 11.24 -27.39 -7.56
CA VAL A 29 11.32 -28.74 -6.98
C VAL A 29 11.29 -28.76 -5.44
N GLY A 30 10.87 -27.65 -4.83
CA GLY A 30 10.68 -27.52 -3.38
C GLY A 30 11.98 -27.32 -2.58
N ILE A 31 13.11 -27.01 -3.25
CA ILE A 31 14.38 -26.70 -2.57
C ILE A 31 14.43 -25.19 -2.28
N GLN A 32 14.53 -24.83 -1.00
CA GLN A 32 14.60 -23.45 -0.52
C GLN A 32 16.06 -23.03 -0.35
N ILE A 33 16.58 -22.16 -1.22
CA ILE A 33 17.88 -21.53 -1.05
C ILE A 33 17.70 -20.20 -0.32
N PRO A 34 18.30 -19.98 0.87
CA PRO A 34 18.11 -18.75 1.61
C PRO A 34 18.72 -17.54 0.88
N SER A 35 18.05 -16.39 0.97
CA SER A 35 18.54 -15.14 0.39
C SER A 35 18.00 -13.95 1.16
N LEU A 36 18.73 -12.82 1.12
CA LEU A 36 18.30 -11.55 1.74
C LEU A 36 18.02 -10.46 0.71
N CYS A 37 18.71 -10.48 -0.43
CA CYS A 37 18.57 -9.44 -1.46
C CYS A 37 17.60 -9.80 -2.58
N TYR A 38 17.36 -11.08 -2.85
CA TYR A 38 16.60 -11.53 -4.00
C TYR A 38 15.14 -11.11 -3.97
N LEU A 39 14.70 -10.48 -5.04
CA LEU A 39 13.31 -10.22 -5.40
C LEU A 39 13.15 -10.49 -6.89
N LYS A 40 12.35 -11.49 -7.25
CA LYS A 40 12.15 -11.91 -8.64
C LYS A 40 11.72 -10.74 -9.54
N GLY A 41 12.45 -10.56 -10.66
CA GLY A 41 12.20 -9.48 -11.62
C GLY A 41 12.53 -8.07 -11.14
N ILE A 42 12.82 -7.86 -9.85
CA ILE A 42 13.10 -6.56 -9.27
C ILE A 42 14.58 -6.46 -8.85
N ASN A 43 15.07 -7.37 -8.01
CA ASN A 43 16.42 -7.31 -7.45
C ASN A 43 17.13 -8.67 -7.50
N GLU A 44 17.82 -8.93 -8.59
CA GLU A 44 18.55 -10.18 -8.87
C GLU A 44 20.06 -9.93 -9.00
N ILE A 45 20.62 -9.05 -8.14
CA ILE A 45 21.99 -8.53 -8.28
C ILE A 45 23.06 -9.32 -7.52
N GLY A 46 22.65 -10.31 -6.69
CA GLY A 46 23.59 -11.12 -5.92
C GLY A 46 24.35 -10.38 -4.81
N ALA A 47 23.83 -9.26 -4.29
CA ALA A 47 24.52 -8.39 -3.34
C ALA A 47 24.84 -9.07 -2.01
N CYS A 48 23.90 -9.82 -1.42
CA CYS A 48 24.05 -10.37 -0.07
C CYS A 48 24.91 -11.64 0.00
N ARG A 49 25.15 -12.33 -1.09
CA ARG A 49 25.94 -13.57 -1.19
C ARG A 49 25.44 -14.75 -0.34
N VAL A 50 24.28 -14.66 0.28
CA VAL A 50 23.72 -15.73 1.13
C VAL A 50 23.23 -16.93 0.30
N CYS A 51 22.80 -16.71 -0.95
CA CYS A 51 22.28 -17.72 -1.85
C CYS A 51 23.36 -18.52 -2.61
N VAL A 52 24.57 -18.57 -2.10
CA VAL A 52 25.65 -19.33 -2.75
C VAL A 52 25.35 -20.83 -2.84
N VAL A 53 25.76 -21.42 -3.94
CA VAL A 53 25.69 -22.86 -4.23
C VAL A 53 27.02 -23.36 -4.81
N GLU A 54 27.29 -24.65 -4.67
CA GLU A 54 28.45 -25.31 -5.25
C GLU A 54 28.06 -25.91 -6.60
N LEU A 55 28.88 -25.64 -7.60
CA LEU A 55 28.78 -26.25 -8.93
C LEU A 55 29.87 -27.30 -9.07
N GLU A 56 29.50 -28.54 -9.43
CA GLU A 56 30.44 -29.63 -9.61
C GLU A 56 31.53 -29.25 -10.61
N GLY A 57 32.77 -29.55 -10.26
CA GLY A 57 33.94 -29.21 -11.09
C GLY A 57 34.38 -27.75 -11.04
N LYS A 58 33.81 -26.91 -10.20
CA LYS A 58 34.23 -25.52 -9.96
C LYS A 58 34.73 -25.32 -8.54
N ASP A 59 35.87 -24.65 -8.40
CA ASP A 59 36.43 -24.37 -7.06
C ASP A 59 35.68 -23.24 -6.31
N ARG A 60 35.07 -22.33 -7.04
CA ARG A 60 34.34 -21.18 -6.46
C ARG A 60 32.85 -21.46 -6.33
N LEU A 61 32.25 -20.96 -5.27
CA LEU A 61 30.78 -20.88 -5.11
C LEU A 61 30.20 -19.79 -6.03
N ILE A 62 29.00 -20.02 -6.54
CA ILE A 62 28.25 -19.06 -7.34
C ILE A 62 26.91 -18.70 -6.66
N THR A 63 26.37 -17.53 -6.94
CA THR A 63 25.08 -17.11 -6.39
C THR A 63 23.94 -17.68 -7.22
N ALA A 64 22.95 -18.30 -6.58
CA ALA A 64 21.82 -18.91 -7.26
C ALA A 64 20.84 -17.89 -7.86
N CYS A 65 20.74 -16.69 -7.29
CA CYS A 65 19.74 -15.71 -7.66
C CYS A 65 19.95 -15.00 -9.01
N ASN A 66 21.19 -14.99 -9.53
CA ASN A 66 21.57 -14.29 -10.76
C ASN A 66 22.43 -15.13 -11.72
N ASN A 67 22.58 -16.43 -11.47
CA ASN A 67 23.16 -17.36 -12.40
C ASN A 67 22.06 -18.22 -13.01
N ILE A 68 22.06 -18.32 -14.34
CA ILE A 68 21.10 -19.11 -15.11
C ILE A 68 21.54 -20.58 -15.18
N CYS A 69 20.58 -21.48 -15.34
CA CYS A 69 20.81 -22.89 -15.52
C CYS A 69 21.38 -23.18 -16.90
N GLU A 70 22.39 -24.06 -16.97
CA GLU A 70 22.97 -24.56 -18.21
C GLU A 70 22.83 -26.09 -18.28
N GLU A 71 22.84 -26.63 -19.50
CA GLU A 71 22.69 -28.07 -19.74
C GLU A 71 23.78 -28.88 -19.03
N GLY A 72 23.36 -29.90 -18.29
CA GLY A 72 24.26 -30.82 -17.59
C GLY A 72 24.86 -30.30 -16.29
N MET A 73 24.47 -29.10 -15.80
CA MET A 73 24.92 -28.61 -14.49
C MET A 73 24.57 -29.58 -13.36
N VAL A 74 25.51 -29.79 -12.44
CA VAL A 74 25.32 -30.51 -11.19
C VAL A 74 25.56 -29.52 -10.03
N ILE A 75 24.52 -29.26 -9.25
CA ILE A 75 24.48 -28.19 -8.24
C ILE A 75 24.20 -28.77 -6.86
N TYR A 76 24.98 -28.34 -5.87
CA TYR A 76 24.78 -28.68 -4.46
C TYR A 76 24.41 -27.40 -3.69
N THR A 77 23.22 -27.39 -3.13
CA THR A 77 22.65 -26.19 -2.44
C THR A 77 23.08 -26.14 -0.97
N ASN A 78 23.55 -27.25 -0.41
CA ASN A 78 23.86 -27.36 1.02
C ASN A 78 25.06 -28.26 1.33
N SER A 79 26.12 -28.23 0.52
CA SER A 79 27.39 -28.93 0.82
C SER A 79 28.08 -28.34 2.05
N PRO A 80 29.06 -29.04 2.68
CA PRO A 80 29.86 -28.49 3.77
C PRO A 80 30.51 -27.14 3.44
N LYS A 81 30.98 -26.98 2.19
CA LYS A 81 31.59 -25.75 1.68
C LYS A 81 30.57 -24.62 1.63
N VAL A 82 29.37 -24.88 1.09
CA VAL A 82 28.26 -23.93 1.03
C VAL A 82 27.81 -23.50 2.44
N ARG A 83 27.63 -24.44 3.37
CA ARG A 83 27.24 -24.13 4.76
C ARG A 83 28.24 -23.23 5.47
N LYS A 84 29.56 -23.53 5.31
CA LYS A 84 30.62 -22.71 5.93
C LYS A 84 30.62 -21.28 5.37
N ASP A 85 30.59 -21.14 4.05
CA ASP A 85 30.63 -19.82 3.39
C ASP A 85 29.38 -18.99 3.74
N ARG A 86 28.20 -19.61 3.68
CA ARG A 86 26.92 -18.95 4.03
C ARG A 86 26.89 -18.47 5.47
N ARG A 87 27.36 -19.31 6.42
CA ARG A 87 27.48 -18.94 7.83
C ARG A 87 28.39 -17.74 8.01
N THR A 88 29.62 -17.77 7.47
CA THR A 88 30.57 -16.65 7.55
C THR A 88 30.00 -15.38 6.92
N THR A 89 29.31 -15.49 5.77
CA THR A 89 28.64 -14.35 5.12
C THR A 89 27.58 -13.72 6.03
N VAL A 90 26.75 -14.51 6.70
CA VAL A 90 25.71 -14.00 7.60
C VAL A 90 26.35 -13.41 8.88
N GLU A 91 27.38 -14.02 9.44
CA GLU A 91 28.13 -13.47 10.57
C GLU A 91 28.75 -12.10 10.25
N LEU A 92 29.30 -11.91 9.03
CA LEU A 92 29.78 -10.61 8.55
C LEU A 92 28.63 -9.58 8.40
N ILE A 93 27.49 -9.98 7.87
CA ILE A 93 26.31 -9.09 7.80
C ILE A 93 25.87 -8.66 9.20
N LEU A 94 25.85 -9.60 10.16
CA LEU A 94 25.47 -9.31 11.54
C LEU A 94 26.48 -8.40 12.27
N SER A 95 27.76 -8.42 11.88
CA SER A 95 28.78 -7.54 12.46
C SER A 95 28.59 -6.05 12.09
N GLU A 96 27.83 -5.76 11.03
CA GLU A 96 27.43 -4.41 10.61
C GLU A 96 25.96 -4.10 10.88
N HIS A 97 25.25 -4.96 11.62
CA HIS A 97 23.82 -4.83 11.89
C HIS A 97 23.55 -4.62 13.38
N ASP A 98 22.71 -3.63 13.73
CA ASP A 98 22.20 -3.46 15.09
C ASP A 98 21.25 -4.60 15.46
N CYS A 99 21.77 -5.55 16.23
CA CYS A 99 21.08 -6.76 16.64
C CYS A 99 20.13 -6.56 17.85
N GLN A 100 19.67 -5.34 18.14
CA GLN A 100 18.67 -5.09 19.18
C GLN A 100 17.28 -5.56 18.74
N CYS A 101 17.11 -6.87 18.56
CA CYS A 101 15.90 -7.47 18.01
C CYS A 101 14.67 -7.26 18.90
N VAL A 102 14.82 -7.21 20.22
CA VAL A 102 13.70 -7.06 21.18
C VAL A 102 12.94 -5.75 20.96
N THR A 103 13.63 -4.68 20.60
CA THR A 103 13.05 -3.35 20.34
C THR A 103 12.82 -3.08 18.85
N CYS A 104 13.14 -4.05 17.99
CA CYS A 104 12.98 -3.91 16.55
C CYS A 104 11.53 -4.20 16.13
N MET A 105 10.98 -3.36 15.27
CA MET A 105 9.62 -3.57 14.77
C MET A 105 9.47 -4.80 13.85
N ARG A 106 10.58 -5.38 13.39
CA ARG A 106 10.61 -6.64 12.62
C ARG A 106 10.92 -7.86 13.50
N SER A 107 10.91 -7.71 14.84
CA SER A 107 11.12 -8.84 15.76
C SER A 107 10.08 -9.95 15.50
N GLY A 108 10.56 -11.18 15.31
CA GLY A 108 9.72 -12.33 14.97
C GLY A 108 9.27 -12.41 13.50
N ASN A 109 9.50 -11.35 12.70
CA ASN A 109 9.21 -11.31 11.26
C ASN A 109 10.38 -10.65 10.50
N CYS A 110 11.59 -11.16 10.68
CA CYS A 110 12.82 -10.63 10.09
C CYS A 110 13.57 -11.75 9.38
N SER A 111 13.85 -11.58 8.09
CA SER A 111 14.54 -12.59 7.28
C SER A 111 15.96 -12.84 7.75
N LEU A 112 16.67 -11.79 8.20
CA LEU A 112 18.02 -11.95 8.75
C LEU A 112 18.01 -12.74 10.07
N GLN A 113 17.07 -12.42 10.98
CA GLN A 113 16.91 -13.15 12.24
C GLN A 113 16.60 -14.62 12.00
N LYS A 114 15.68 -14.90 11.05
CA LYS A 114 15.34 -16.28 10.67
C LYS A 114 16.56 -17.03 10.12
N ILE A 115 17.30 -16.45 9.17
CA ILE A 115 18.46 -17.10 8.57
C ILE A 115 19.58 -17.30 9.61
N ALA A 116 19.81 -16.35 10.50
CA ALA A 116 20.80 -16.51 11.57
C ALA A 116 20.45 -17.68 12.51
N ASN A 117 19.19 -17.81 12.88
CA ASN A 117 18.70 -18.94 13.68
C ASN A 117 18.81 -20.28 12.91
N ASP A 118 18.43 -20.31 11.64
CA ASP A 118 18.52 -21.52 10.78
C ASP A 118 19.98 -21.98 10.57
N LEU A 119 20.95 -21.07 10.70
CA LEU A 119 22.39 -21.36 10.60
C LEU A 119 23.07 -21.62 11.97
N ASP A 120 22.28 -21.65 13.05
CA ASP A 120 22.78 -21.86 14.43
C ASP A 120 23.88 -20.86 14.81
N ILE A 121 23.69 -19.57 14.47
CA ILE A 121 24.60 -18.48 14.85
C ILE A 121 24.18 -17.96 16.23
N LEU A 122 24.89 -18.42 17.26
CA LEU A 122 24.63 -18.07 18.67
C LEU A 122 25.60 -17.00 19.17
N GLU A 123 26.76 -16.86 18.54
CA GLU A 123 27.80 -15.90 18.90
C GLU A 123 28.33 -15.23 17.63
N LEU A 124 28.73 -13.96 17.76
CA LEU A 124 29.34 -13.22 16.65
C LEU A 124 30.87 -13.22 16.83
N PRO A 125 31.62 -13.87 15.91
CA PRO A 125 33.08 -13.93 16.01
C PRO A 125 33.77 -12.62 15.59
N PHE A 126 33.02 -11.71 14.96
CA PHE A 126 33.54 -10.44 14.45
C PHE A 126 33.11 -9.27 15.35
N HIS A 127 33.99 -8.28 15.47
CA HIS A 127 33.65 -7.04 16.19
C HIS A 127 32.52 -6.31 15.46
N GLN A 128 31.51 -5.83 16.21
CA GLN A 128 30.43 -5.02 15.65
C GLN A 128 30.90 -3.58 15.39
N TYR A 129 30.63 -3.11 14.19
CA TYR A 129 30.81 -1.72 13.80
C TYR A 129 29.50 -1.17 13.27
N LEU A 130 28.85 -0.30 14.07
CA LEU A 130 27.53 0.25 13.74
C LEU A 130 27.65 1.71 13.33
N GLU A 131 27.18 2.02 12.14
CA GLU A 131 27.13 3.39 11.63
C GLU A 131 25.72 3.97 11.77
N HIS A 132 25.59 4.99 12.62
CA HIS A 132 24.35 5.73 12.81
C HIS A 132 24.38 7.02 12.01
N GLN A 133 23.46 7.16 11.06
CA GLN A 133 23.26 8.40 10.32
C GLN A 133 22.02 9.13 10.82
N PRO A 134 22.03 10.48 10.86
CA PRO A 134 20.88 11.25 11.28
C PRO A 134 19.70 11.05 10.33
N TRP A 135 18.50 11.05 10.89
CA TRP A 135 17.26 10.94 10.13
C TRP A 135 16.16 11.82 10.74
N ASP A 136 15.34 12.46 9.89
CA ASP A 136 14.19 13.22 10.33
C ASP A 136 13.08 12.29 10.86
N LYS A 137 12.95 12.21 12.17
CA LYS A 137 11.97 11.37 12.86
C LYS A 137 10.52 11.87 12.74
N THR A 138 10.32 13.09 12.28
CA THR A 138 8.98 13.66 12.05
C THR A 138 8.43 13.26 10.69
N PHE A 139 9.28 12.84 9.76
CA PHE A 139 8.84 12.37 8.44
C PHE A 139 8.10 11.01 8.56
N PRO A 140 7.04 10.76 7.76
CA PRO A 140 6.26 9.51 7.86
C PRO A 140 7.03 8.21 7.58
N LEU A 141 8.15 8.29 6.86
CA LEU A 141 9.07 7.19 6.59
C LEU A 141 10.31 7.34 7.46
N ILE A 142 10.63 6.33 8.26
CA ILE A 142 11.81 6.29 9.13
C ILE A 142 12.84 5.32 8.56
N ARG A 143 14.12 5.75 8.57
CA ARG A 143 15.28 4.94 8.23
C ARG A 143 16.21 4.81 9.44
N ASP A 144 16.67 3.59 9.70
CA ASP A 144 17.72 3.27 10.66
C ASP A 144 18.93 2.67 9.91
N SER A 145 19.99 3.46 9.74
CA SER A 145 21.16 3.04 8.98
C SER A 145 21.90 1.87 9.63
N ALA A 146 21.93 1.80 10.96
CA ALA A 146 22.58 0.73 11.70
C ALA A 146 21.91 -0.66 11.51
N LYS A 147 20.66 -0.68 11.02
CA LYS A 147 19.95 -1.91 10.68
C LYS A 147 20.01 -2.27 9.18
N CYS A 148 20.62 -1.41 8.36
CA CYS A 148 20.68 -1.63 6.92
C CYS A 148 21.73 -2.68 6.56
N ILE A 149 21.31 -3.75 5.87
CA ILE A 149 22.19 -4.82 5.38
C ILE A 149 22.64 -4.62 3.92
N LYS A 150 22.44 -3.46 3.37
CA LYS A 150 22.90 -3.06 2.02
C LYS A 150 22.43 -4.01 0.92
N CYS A 151 21.24 -4.57 1.03
CA CYS A 151 20.67 -5.54 0.10
C CYS A 151 20.14 -4.93 -1.20
N MET A 152 20.02 -3.61 -1.28
CA MET A 152 19.56 -2.80 -2.42
C MET A 152 18.10 -3.02 -2.83
N ARG A 153 17.28 -3.76 -2.09
CA ARG A 153 15.86 -3.95 -2.43
C ARG A 153 15.09 -2.64 -2.51
N CYS A 154 15.30 -1.72 -1.56
CA CYS A 154 14.64 -0.40 -1.54
C CYS A 154 15.05 0.47 -2.73
N VAL A 155 16.32 0.40 -3.15
CA VAL A 155 16.82 1.09 -4.35
C VAL A 155 16.10 0.56 -5.57
N GLN A 156 16.13 -0.75 -5.79
CA GLN A 156 15.56 -1.36 -7.00
C GLN A 156 14.03 -1.26 -7.08
N VAL A 157 13.30 -1.40 -5.97
CA VAL A 157 11.85 -1.26 -5.98
C VAL A 157 11.43 0.20 -6.22
N CYS A 158 12.17 1.15 -5.67
CA CYS A 158 11.91 2.58 -5.89
C CYS A 158 12.20 2.99 -7.33
N ASP A 159 13.25 2.45 -7.93
CA ASP A 159 13.63 2.75 -9.31
C ASP A 159 12.73 2.01 -10.32
N LYS A 160 12.69 0.67 -10.25
CA LYS A 160 12.03 -0.15 -11.28
C LYS A 160 10.51 -0.17 -11.18
N VAL A 161 9.95 -0.18 -9.96
CA VAL A 161 8.48 -0.28 -9.75
C VAL A 161 7.85 1.10 -9.66
N GLN A 162 8.50 2.02 -8.95
CA GLN A 162 7.94 3.36 -8.72
C GLN A 162 8.50 4.43 -9.67
N GLY A 163 9.64 4.19 -10.31
CA GLY A 163 10.27 5.14 -11.23
C GLY A 163 10.68 6.45 -10.58
N LEU A 164 11.02 6.43 -9.26
CA LEU A 164 11.31 7.65 -8.49
C LEU A 164 12.78 7.84 -8.17
N GLY A 165 13.56 6.76 -7.99
CA GLY A 165 14.99 6.84 -7.69
C GLY A 165 15.33 7.59 -6.39
N VAL A 166 14.49 7.49 -5.36
CA VAL A 166 14.69 8.19 -4.05
C VAL A 166 15.91 7.65 -3.31
N TRP A 167 16.21 6.36 -3.47
CA TRP A 167 17.30 5.68 -2.77
C TRP A 167 18.47 5.42 -3.69
N ASP A 168 19.68 5.64 -3.19
CA ASP A 168 20.92 5.34 -3.90
C ASP A 168 22.00 4.84 -2.94
N VAL A 169 23.11 4.37 -3.51
CA VAL A 169 24.28 3.86 -2.80
C VAL A 169 25.30 4.98 -2.63
N GLU A 170 25.76 5.19 -1.41
CA GLU A 170 26.82 6.12 -1.09
C GLU A 170 28.04 5.40 -0.49
N GLY A 171 29.21 6.00 -0.67
CA GLY A 171 30.46 5.48 -0.12
C GLY A 171 31.01 4.27 -0.88
N THR A 172 32.12 3.75 -0.38
CA THR A 172 32.83 2.59 -0.94
C THR A 172 33.35 1.67 0.16
N GLY A 173 33.50 0.38 -0.16
CA GLY A 173 33.99 -0.62 0.79
C GLY A 173 33.04 -0.73 2.00
N TYR A 174 33.60 -0.76 3.21
CA TYR A 174 32.80 -0.86 4.44
C TYR A 174 31.99 0.41 4.78
N HIS A 175 32.34 1.56 4.19
CA HIS A 175 31.56 2.78 4.29
C HIS A 175 30.36 2.83 3.35
N THR A 176 30.15 1.78 2.55
CA THR A 176 28.98 1.71 1.68
C THR A 176 27.71 1.77 2.51
N THR A 177 26.80 2.67 2.15
CA THR A 177 25.47 2.79 2.78
C THR A 177 24.42 3.03 1.70
N VAL A 178 23.16 2.75 2.02
CA VAL A 178 22.02 3.16 1.19
C VAL A 178 21.44 4.42 1.81
N ASN A 179 21.37 5.50 1.04
CA ASN A 179 20.87 6.79 1.51
C ASN A 179 19.93 7.44 0.48
N VAL A 180 19.44 8.64 0.77
CA VAL A 180 18.65 9.43 -0.17
C VAL A 180 19.55 9.89 -1.32
N SER A 181 19.10 9.70 -2.55
CA SER A 181 19.83 10.03 -3.78
C SER A 181 20.25 11.50 -3.81
N GLY A 182 21.46 11.78 -4.33
CA GLY A 182 21.99 13.12 -4.50
C GLY A 182 22.36 13.86 -3.21
N HIS A 183 22.58 13.14 -2.09
CA HIS A 183 22.82 13.71 -0.75
C HIS A 183 21.70 14.62 -0.24
N ASN A 184 20.49 14.49 -0.78
CA ASN A 184 19.33 15.25 -0.35
C ASN A 184 18.80 14.76 1.00
N SER A 185 18.08 15.62 1.71
CA SER A 185 17.21 15.17 2.79
C SER A 185 15.99 14.44 2.21
N ILE A 186 15.36 13.58 2.99
CA ILE A 186 14.15 12.86 2.55
C ILE A 186 12.98 13.82 2.25
N ARG A 187 12.98 15.03 2.81
CA ARG A 187 11.95 16.04 2.53
C ARG A 187 12.14 16.71 1.17
N GLU A 188 13.38 16.85 0.72
CA GLU A 188 13.72 17.41 -0.58
C GLU A 188 13.58 16.40 -1.72
N ALA A 189 13.61 15.10 -1.38
CA ALA A 189 13.42 14.05 -2.36
C ALA A 189 11.96 13.95 -2.82
N ASP A 190 11.75 13.61 -4.09
CA ASP A 190 10.42 13.37 -4.68
C ASP A 190 9.79 12.06 -4.20
N CYS A 191 9.82 11.83 -2.87
CA CYS A 191 9.28 10.63 -2.27
C CYS A 191 7.74 10.65 -2.27
N ALA A 192 7.11 9.71 -2.95
CA ALA A 192 5.65 9.55 -2.96
C ALA A 192 5.07 8.95 -1.66
N LEU A 193 5.92 8.56 -0.71
CA LEU A 193 5.51 7.89 0.54
C LEU A 193 4.68 6.61 0.33
N CYS A 194 4.83 5.95 -0.81
CA CYS A 194 4.12 4.70 -1.13
C CYS A 194 4.44 3.55 -0.16
N GLY A 195 5.60 3.60 0.54
CA GLY A 195 6.02 2.61 1.51
C GLY A 195 6.49 1.26 0.91
N GLN A 196 6.63 1.15 -0.40
CA GLN A 196 7.10 -0.08 -1.04
C GLN A 196 8.52 -0.45 -0.62
N CYS A 197 9.37 0.51 -0.32
CA CYS A 197 10.68 0.29 0.27
C CYS A 197 10.61 -0.34 1.67
N ILE A 198 9.55 -0.09 2.44
CA ILE A 198 9.31 -0.69 3.76
C ILE A 198 8.92 -2.16 3.60
N THR A 199 7.91 -2.44 2.75
CA THR A 199 7.37 -3.81 2.57
C THR A 199 8.40 -4.76 1.97
N HIS A 200 9.34 -4.24 1.19
CA HIS A 200 10.42 -5.04 0.57
C HIS A 200 11.72 -5.07 1.41
N CYS A 201 11.82 -4.32 2.51
CA CYS A 201 12.99 -4.37 3.38
C CYS A 201 13.01 -5.70 4.17
N PRO A 202 14.06 -6.55 4.03
CA PRO A 202 14.10 -7.85 4.72
C PRO A 202 14.41 -7.75 6.22
N VAL A 203 14.74 -6.53 6.68
CA VAL A 203 15.08 -6.21 8.06
C VAL A 203 14.34 -4.96 8.55
N GLY A 204 14.59 -4.49 9.77
CA GLY A 204 13.96 -3.32 10.37
C GLY A 204 14.59 -1.96 10.02
N ALA A 205 15.34 -1.85 8.91
CA ALA A 205 16.02 -0.61 8.52
C ALA A 205 15.07 0.48 8.02
N LEU A 206 13.95 0.11 7.42
CA LEU A 206 12.89 1.02 6.96
C LEU A 206 11.57 0.68 7.62
N ARG A 207 10.88 1.71 8.10
CA ARG A 207 9.58 1.57 8.76
C ARG A 207 8.77 2.85 8.62
N GLU A 208 7.49 2.77 8.90
CA GLU A 208 6.64 3.94 9.12
C GLU A 208 6.99 4.64 10.45
N ARG A 209 6.74 5.95 10.55
CA ARG A 209 6.66 6.66 11.83
C ARG A 209 5.50 6.07 12.62
N SER A 210 5.70 5.82 13.91
CA SER A 210 4.65 5.32 14.78
C SER A 210 3.85 6.48 15.38
N ASP A 211 2.55 6.49 15.11
CA ASP A 211 1.61 7.47 15.67
C ASP A 211 0.71 6.84 16.77
N THR A 212 1.00 5.60 17.20
CA THR A 212 0.20 4.87 18.21
C THR A 212 0.16 5.56 19.57
N ASN A 213 1.27 6.21 19.99
CA ASN A 213 1.32 6.93 21.26
C ASN A 213 0.41 8.17 21.26
N GLU A 214 0.22 8.83 20.11
CA GLU A 214 -0.71 9.95 19.98
C GLU A 214 -2.16 9.45 20.15
N VAL A 215 -2.48 8.29 19.58
CA VAL A 215 -3.80 7.67 19.72
C VAL A 215 -4.06 7.25 21.18
N TRP A 216 -3.09 6.59 21.85
CA TRP A 216 -3.24 6.23 23.27
C TRP A 216 -3.46 7.45 24.17
N LYS A 217 -2.71 8.53 23.96
CA LYS A 217 -2.90 9.79 24.72
C LYS A 217 -4.28 10.38 24.48
N ALA A 218 -4.80 10.33 23.27
CA ALA A 218 -6.14 10.83 22.97
C ALA A 218 -7.24 9.97 23.63
N ILE A 219 -7.06 8.65 23.70
CA ILE A 219 -7.98 7.73 24.40
C ILE A 219 -8.00 8.00 25.91
N GLU A 220 -6.85 8.35 26.49
CA GLU A 220 -6.70 8.65 27.92
C GLU A 220 -7.18 10.07 28.29
N ASP A 221 -7.35 10.96 27.31
CA ASP A 221 -7.78 12.34 27.53
C ASP A 221 -9.31 12.43 27.70
N PRO A 222 -9.82 12.77 28.89
CA PRO A 222 -11.25 12.82 29.16
C PRO A 222 -11.96 13.96 28.40
N ASP A 223 -11.24 14.95 27.90
CA ASP A 223 -11.78 16.07 27.13
C ASP A 223 -11.93 15.77 25.65
N LYS A 224 -11.42 14.61 25.19
CA LYS A 224 -11.49 14.18 23.80
C LYS A 224 -12.53 13.07 23.57
N ILE A 225 -13.22 13.18 22.47
CA ILE A 225 -14.07 12.12 21.91
C ILE A 225 -13.30 11.52 20.75
N VAL A 226 -12.74 10.33 20.96
CA VAL A 226 -11.94 9.66 19.93
C VAL A 226 -12.85 8.93 18.96
N VAL A 227 -12.71 9.27 17.68
CA VAL A 227 -13.51 8.72 16.58
C VAL A 227 -12.58 8.09 15.56
N ALA A 228 -12.78 6.81 15.27
CA ALA A 228 -11.95 6.09 14.32
C ALA A 228 -12.68 5.69 13.03
N GLN A 229 -11.94 5.65 11.93
CA GLN A 229 -12.36 5.02 10.69
C GLN A 229 -11.42 3.87 10.30
N VAL A 230 -11.96 2.84 9.64
CA VAL A 230 -11.21 1.67 9.18
C VAL A 230 -11.30 1.56 7.65
N ALA A 231 -10.17 1.68 6.96
CA ALA A 231 -10.13 1.59 5.49
C ALA A 231 -10.48 0.18 4.98
N PRO A 232 -11.13 0.08 3.80
CA PRO A 232 -11.56 -1.20 3.23
C PRO A 232 -10.44 -2.24 3.11
N ALA A 233 -9.24 -1.84 2.70
CA ALA A 233 -8.11 -2.76 2.51
C ALA A 233 -7.51 -3.29 3.83
N VAL A 234 -7.78 -2.67 4.97
CA VAL A 234 -7.31 -3.14 6.29
C VAL A 234 -7.93 -4.49 6.62
N ARG A 235 -9.25 -4.67 6.37
CA ARG A 235 -9.96 -5.93 6.64
C ARG A 235 -9.41 -7.13 5.88
N ALA A 236 -8.77 -6.89 4.73
CA ALA A 236 -8.20 -7.96 3.91
C ALA A 236 -6.86 -8.50 4.44
N ALA A 237 -6.25 -7.86 5.44
CA ALA A 237 -4.86 -8.19 5.84
C ALA A 237 -4.59 -8.22 7.36
N TRP A 238 -5.38 -7.54 8.20
CA TRP A 238 -5.08 -7.38 9.63
C TRP A 238 -4.99 -8.72 10.40
N GLY A 239 -5.74 -9.73 9.96
CA GLY A 239 -5.75 -11.06 10.57
C GLY A 239 -4.50 -11.90 10.30
N GLU A 240 -3.72 -11.56 9.26
CA GLU A 240 -2.59 -12.38 8.78
C GLU A 240 -1.52 -12.62 9.85
N GLU A 241 -1.16 -11.58 10.61
CA GLU A 241 -0.18 -11.69 11.70
C GLU A 241 -0.79 -12.09 13.06
N LEU A 242 -2.11 -12.20 13.14
CA LEU A 242 -2.85 -12.57 14.35
C LEU A 242 -3.40 -14.01 14.30
N GLY A 243 -3.11 -14.72 13.20
CA GLY A 243 -3.53 -16.12 13.05
C GLY A 243 -5.03 -16.29 12.82
N LEU A 244 -5.71 -15.29 12.27
CA LEU A 244 -7.11 -15.38 11.86
C LEU A 244 -7.18 -15.83 10.40
N ALA A 245 -8.15 -16.72 10.10
CA ALA A 245 -8.49 -17.03 8.72
C ALA A 245 -9.11 -15.80 8.03
N PRO A 246 -8.96 -15.63 6.69
CA PRO A 246 -9.50 -14.47 5.98
C PRO A 246 -10.99 -14.24 6.21
N GLU A 247 -11.79 -15.30 6.29
CA GLU A 247 -13.22 -15.27 6.58
C GLU A 247 -13.55 -14.82 8.00
N ASP A 248 -12.63 -15.02 8.95
CA ASP A 248 -12.76 -14.63 10.34
C ASP A 248 -12.23 -13.21 10.62
N ALA A 249 -11.47 -12.65 9.70
CA ALA A 249 -10.84 -11.33 9.83
C ALA A 249 -11.77 -10.21 9.39
N THR A 250 -12.99 -10.17 9.91
CA THR A 250 -14.03 -9.19 9.54
C THR A 250 -13.74 -7.77 10.03
N VAL A 251 -14.40 -6.77 9.42
CA VAL A 251 -14.34 -5.39 9.90
C VAL A 251 -15.02 -5.24 11.26
N GLY A 252 -16.09 -6.00 11.53
CA GLY A 252 -16.79 -5.98 12.82
C GLY A 252 -15.89 -6.33 13.99
N LYS A 253 -14.98 -7.30 13.81
CA LYS A 253 -13.97 -7.64 14.83
C LYS A 253 -12.91 -6.54 15.01
N ILE A 254 -12.55 -5.80 13.96
CA ILE A 254 -11.69 -4.61 14.11
C ILE A 254 -12.40 -3.56 14.95
N ILE A 255 -13.70 -3.33 14.70
CA ILE A 255 -14.53 -2.39 15.46
C ILE A 255 -14.57 -2.79 16.94
N ASP A 256 -14.81 -4.08 17.25
CA ASP A 256 -14.78 -4.59 18.62
C ASP A 256 -13.42 -4.36 19.30
N ALA A 257 -12.31 -4.65 18.59
CA ALA A 257 -10.97 -4.40 19.12
C ALA A 257 -10.73 -2.92 19.44
N LEU A 258 -11.09 -2.00 18.54
CA LEU A 258 -10.94 -0.57 18.75
C LEU A 258 -11.82 -0.05 19.90
N LYS A 259 -13.06 -0.55 20.03
CA LYS A 259 -13.94 -0.26 21.15
C LYS A 259 -13.37 -0.72 22.49
N ARG A 260 -12.81 -1.95 22.54
CA ARG A 260 -12.15 -2.48 23.75
C ARG A 260 -10.91 -1.70 24.15
N MET A 261 -10.25 -1.01 23.20
CA MET A 261 -9.13 -0.10 23.49
C MET A 261 -9.59 1.25 24.08
N GLY A 262 -10.89 1.56 24.04
CA GLY A 262 -11.45 2.81 24.58
C GLY A 262 -11.82 3.86 23.53
N ILE A 263 -11.83 3.53 22.24
CA ILE A 263 -12.29 4.44 21.20
C ILE A 263 -13.82 4.61 21.29
N ASN A 264 -14.29 5.87 21.35
CA ASN A 264 -15.68 6.19 21.60
C ASN A 264 -16.60 5.82 20.44
N TYR A 265 -16.20 6.15 19.21
CA TYR A 265 -16.97 5.85 17.99
C TYR A 265 -16.07 5.24 16.93
N VAL A 266 -16.55 4.20 16.25
CA VAL A 266 -15.80 3.53 15.17
C VAL A 266 -16.70 3.36 13.96
N PHE A 267 -16.21 3.84 12.82
CA PHE A 267 -16.90 3.81 11.54
C PHE A 267 -16.10 3.02 10.49
N ASP A 268 -16.81 2.56 9.47
CA ASP A 268 -16.20 2.01 8.27
C ASP A 268 -15.96 3.12 7.24
N THR A 269 -14.73 3.24 6.73
CA THR A 269 -14.40 4.21 5.67
C THR A 269 -15.20 3.96 4.37
N THR A 270 -15.88 2.80 4.24
CA THR A 270 -16.78 2.53 3.10
C THR A 270 -17.87 3.58 2.96
N PHE A 271 -18.41 4.09 4.08
CA PHE A 271 -19.34 5.21 4.06
C PHE A 271 -18.76 6.45 3.37
N SER A 272 -17.55 6.89 3.77
CA SER A 272 -16.92 8.06 3.15
C SER A 272 -16.38 7.78 1.75
N ALA A 273 -16.11 6.52 1.40
CA ALA A 273 -15.84 6.11 0.03
C ALA A 273 -17.09 6.28 -0.85
N ASP A 274 -18.27 5.89 -0.37
CA ASP A 274 -19.54 6.14 -1.05
C ASP A 274 -19.81 7.64 -1.22
N LEU A 275 -19.53 8.43 -0.20
CA LEU A 275 -19.64 9.90 -0.26
C LEU A 275 -18.67 10.48 -1.31
N THR A 276 -17.42 9.97 -1.38
CA THR A 276 -16.45 10.36 -2.41
C THR A 276 -16.97 10.05 -3.81
N ILE A 277 -17.57 8.89 -4.03
CA ILE A 277 -18.15 8.52 -5.33
C ILE A 277 -19.31 9.44 -5.71
N MET A 278 -20.11 9.87 -4.76
CA MET A 278 -21.20 10.81 -5.05
C MET A 278 -20.66 12.16 -5.53
N GLU A 279 -19.57 12.66 -4.96
CA GLU A 279 -18.93 13.91 -5.40
C GLU A 279 -18.12 13.70 -6.69
N GLU A 280 -17.21 12.72 -6.74
CA GLU A 280 -16.34 12.47 -7.89
C GLU A 280 -17.10 12.00 -9.13
N GLY A 281 -18.13 11.17 -8.97
CA GLY A 281 -18.99 10.72 -10.06
C GLY A 281 -19.79 11.87 -10.68
N ASN A 282 -20.35 12.77 -9.87
CA ASN A 282 -21.03 13.96 -10.37
C ASN A 282 -20.05 14.95 -11.01
N GLU A 283 -18.85 15.14 -10.44
CA GLU A 283 -17.79 15.94 -11.07
C GLU A 283 -17.40 15.37 -12.44
N PHE A 284 -17.18 14.06 -12.53
CA PHE A 284 -16.84 13.40 -13.80
C PHE A 284 -17.93 13.61 -14.85
N VAL A 285 -19.19 13.33 -14.53
CA VAL A 285 -20.30 13.52 -15.47
C VAL A 285 -20.40 14.96 -15.93
N LYS A 286 -20.25 15.93 -15.02
CA LYS A 286 -20.27 17.37 -15.36
C LYS A 286 -19.13 17.76 -16.30
N ARG A 287 -17.89 17.38 -15.99
CA ARG A 287 -16.70 17.69 -16.80
C ARG A 287 -16.71 16.99 -18.14
N PHE A 288 -17.20 15.74 -18.18
CA PHE A 288 -17.34 14.97 -19.40
C PHE A 288 -18.39 15.59 -20.34
N THR A 289 -19.59 15.89 -19.84
CA THR A 289 -20.70 16.46 -20.65
C THR A 289 -20.43 17.91 -21.09
N SER A 290 -19.66 18.69 -20.33
CA SER A 290 -19.23 20.04 -20.73
C SER A 290 -18.17 20.03 -21.83
N GLY A 291 -17.55 18.88 -22.11
CA GLY A 291 -16.47 18.74 -23.07
C GLY A 291 -15.10 19.18 -22.55
N GLU A 292 -14.95 19.39 -21.25
CA GLU A 292 -13.66 19.74 -20.61
C GLU A 292 -12.62 18.63 -20.76
N LEU A 293 -13.06 17.37 -20.86
CA LEU A 293 -12.18 16.21 -20.92
C LEU A 293 -11.79 15.79 -22.35
N LYS A 294 -12.02 16.65 -23.36
CA LYS A 294 -11.72 16.32 -24.78
C LYS A 294 -10.24 16.10 -25.04
N ASP A 295 -9.37 16.85 -24.36
CA ASP A 295 -7.92 16.83 -24.60
C ASP A 295 -7.14 16.00 -23.58
N ARG A 296 -7.67 15.86 -22.38
CA ARG A 296 -7.02 15.14 -21.27
C ARG A 296 -8.07 14.51 -20.36
N PRO A 297 -7.80 13.33 -19.81
CA PRO A 297 -8.74 12.65 -18.90
C PRO A 297 -8.83 13.38 -17.56
N MET A 298 -9.93 13.16 -16.84
CA MET A 298 -9.95 13.35 -15.39
C MET A 298 -9.18 12.21 -14.71
N PHE A 299 -8.36 12.54 -13.71
CA PHE A 299 -7.66 11.56 -12.88
C PHE A 299 -8.29 11.48 -11.50
N THR A 300 -8.38 10.29 -10.92
CA THR A 300 -8.76 10.13 -9.51
C THR A 300 -7.75 10.84 -8.58
N SER A 301 -8.18 11.25 -7.39
CA SER A 301 -7.34 11.99 -6.43
C SER A 301 -7.29 11.36 -5.03
N CYS A 302 -7.91 10.21 -4.81
CA CYS A 302 -8.00 9.56 -3.50
C CYS A 302 -6.66 8.96 -3.00
N CYS A 303 -5.68 8.72 -3.89
CA CYS A 303 -4.37 8.17 -3.53
C CYS A 303 -3.34 9.29 -3.30
N PRO A 304 -2.93 9.58 -2.04
CA PRO A 304 -1.99 10.68 -1.76
C PRO A 304 -0.58 10.44 -2.31
N GLY A 305 -0.16 9.20 -2.46
CA GLY A 305 1.11 8.88 -3.13
C GLY A 305 1.11 9.27 -4.60
N TRP A 306 0.01 9.05 -5.29
CA TRP A 306 -0.23 9.52 -6.64
C TRP A 306 -0.29 11.06 -6.72
N VAL A 307 -1.05 11.69 -5.83
CA VAL A 307 -1.17 13.15 -5.81
C VAL A 307 0.20 13.82 -5.57
N ARG A 308 1.04 13.27 -4.70
CA ARG A 308 2.42 13.74 -4.53
C ARG A 308 3.24 13.56 -5.80
N PHE A 309 3.13 12.41 -6.45
CA PHE A 309 3.86 12.11 -7.68
C PHE A 309 3.49 13.06 -8.82
N ILE A 310 2.20 13.30 -9.09
CA ILE A 310 1.77 14.17 -10.18
C ILE A 310 2.18 15.62 -9.91
N LYS A 311 2.12 16.08 -8.65
CA LYS A 311 2.55 17.43 -8.26
C LYS A 311 4.05 17.64 -8.50
N SER A 312 4.90 16.68 -8.22
CA SER A 312 6.34 16.79 -8.40
C SER A 312 6.79 16.53 -9.85
N GLN A 313 6.21 15.51 -10.51
CA GLN A 313 6.71 15.03 -11.80
C GLN A 313 5.95 15.60 -13.01
N PHE A 314 4.67 15.96 -12.85
CA PHE A 314 3.77 16.45 -13.91
C PHE A 314 2.88 17.60 -13.42
N PRO A 315 3.44 18.71 -12.89
CA PRO A 315 2.67 19.78 -12.23
C PRO A 315 1.61 20.41 -13.14
N HIS A 316 1.84 20.42 -14.46
CA HIS A 316 0.90 20.96 -15.45
C HIS A 316 -0.39 20.11 -15.60
N LEU A 317 -0.37 18.85 -15.15
CA LEU A 317 -1.53 17.95 -15.17
C LEU A 317 -2.37 17.99 -13.88
N VAL A 318 -1.92 18.65 -12.82
CA VAL A 318 -2.62 18.73 -11.53
C VAL A 318 -4.05 19.26 -11.65
N LYS A 319 -4.31 20.14 -12.61
CA LYS A 319 -5.65 20.67 -12.89
C LYS A 319 -6.68 19.64 -13.38
N TYR A 320 -6.21 18.48 -13.82
CA TYR A 320 -7.05 17.38 -14.28
C TYR A 320 -7.34 16.34 -13.19
N LEU A 321 -6.77 16.49 -11.99
CA LEU A 321 -7.19 15.70 -10.83
C LEU A 321 -8.66 15.99 -10.49
N SER A 322 -9.37 15.00 -9.98
CA SER A 322 -10.64 15.22 -9.29
C SER A 322 -10.44 16.19 -8.13
N SER A 323 -11.36 17.10 -7.94
CA SER A 323 -11.33 18.03 -6.80
C SER A 323 -11.85 17.40 -5.51
N ALA A 324 -12.50 16.23 -5.57
CA ALA A 324 -13.00 15.52 -4.41
C ALA A 324 -11.87 15.17 -3.42
N LYS A 325 -12.09 15.43 -2.13
CA LYS A 325 -11.21 14.95 -1.06
C LYS A 325 -11.16 13.42 -1.08
N SER A 326 -10.09 12.83 -0.57
CA SER A 326 -10.04 11.39 -0.37
C SER A 326 -11.07 10.93 0.66
N PRO A 327 -11.51 9.65 0.66
CA PRO A 327 -12.42 9.13 1.69
C PRO A 327 -11.93 9.40 3.11
N GLN A 328 -10.61 9.34 3.36
CA GLN A 328 -10.03 9.69 4.65
C GLN A 328 -10.35 11.12 5.06
N GLN A 329 -10.14 12.10 4.18
CA GLN A 329 -10.34 13.51 4.47
C GLN A 329 -11.82 13.88 4.49
N MET A 330 -12.64 13.26 3.62
CA MET A 330 -14.10 13.43 3.70
C MET A 330 -14.67 12.97 5.04
N PHE A 331 -14.19 11.83 5.53
CA PHE A 331 -14.56 11.35 6.87
C PHE A 331 -14.23 12.39 7.94
N GLY A 332 -13.00 12.90 7.95
CA GLY A 332 -12.57 13.90 8.93
C GLY A 332 -13.41 15.17 8.89
N ALA A 333 -13.65 15.71 7.69
CA ALA A 333 -14.50 16.88 7.50
C ALA A 333 -15.92 16.65 8.03
N VAL A 334 -16.51 15.48 7.74
CA VAL A 334 -17.84 15.08 8.23
C VAL A 334 -17.86 14.95 9.76
N MET A 335 -16.82 14.35 10.37
CA MET A 335 -16.72 14.20 11.83
C MET A 335 -16.65 15.54 12.53
N LYS A 336 -15.83 16.45 12.02
CA LYS A 336 -15.61 17.79 12.61
C LYS A 336 -16.70 18.80 12.30
N THR A 337 -17.69 18.44 11.46
CA THR A 337 -18.83 19.30 11.12
C THR A 337 -20.16 18.62 11.45
N TYR A 338 -20.70 17.83 10.55
CA TYR A 338 -21.99 17.17 10.70
C TYR A 338 -22.12 16.33 11.99
N PHE A 339 -21.12 15.49 12.28
CA PHE A 339 -21.17 14.63 13.44
C PHE A 339 -21.00 15.41 14.75
N ALA A 340 -20.13 16.44 14.77
CA ALA A 340 -20.00 17.35 15.91
C ALA A 340 -21.34 18.05 16.24
N GLU A 341 -22.05 18.53 15.21
CA GLU A 341 -23.41 19.13 15.38
C GLU A 341 -24.40 18.10 15.94
N LYS A 342 -24.38 16.84 15.42
CA LYS A 342 -25.25 15.76 15.92
C LYS A 342 -25.02 15.42 17.39
N LEU A 343 -23.76 15.47 17.83
CA LEU A 343 -23.38 15.24 19.23
C LEU A 343 -23.58 16.48 20.11
N GLY A 344 -23.79 17.65 19.53
CA GLY A 344 -23.86 18.91 20.27
C GLY A 344 -22.55 19.31 20.96
N VAL A 345 -21.41 18.99 20.33
CA VAL A 345 -20.07 19.28 20.86
C VAL A 345 -19.28 20.18 19.92
N SER A 346 -18.28 20.88 20.49
CA SER A 346 -17.33 21.64 19.68
C SER A 346 -16.46 20.69 18.85
N PRO A 347 -16.17 21.01 17.56
CA PRO A 347 -15.30 20.23 16.68
C PRO A 347 -13.94 19.88 17.30
N GLU A 348 -13.36 20.77 18.09
CA GLU A 348 -12.06 20.59 18.77
C GLU A 348 -12.04 19.43 19.76
N LYS A 349 -13.20 19.01 20.29
CA LYS A 349 -13.32 17.85 21.18
C LYS A 349 -13.25 16.54 20.44
N ILE A 350 -13.50 16.52 19.13
CA ILE A 350 -13.43 15.32 18.32
C ILE A 350 -11.97 15.10 17.90
N TYR A 351 -11.43 13.93 18.25
CA TYR A 351 -10.12 13.47 17.82
C TYR A 351 -10.29 12.34 16.81
N THR A 352 -9.94 12.61 15.57
CA THR A 352 -10.16 11.69 14.45
C THR A 352 -8.93 10.80 14.20
N VAL A 353 -9.14 9.50 14.18
CA VAL A 353 -8.13 8.48 13.93
C VAL A 353 -8.46 7.71 12.67
N SER A 354 -7.49 7.58 11.76
CA SER A 354 -7.63 6.76 10.56
C SER A 354 -6.77 5.50 10.65
N VAL A 355 -7.39 4.34 10.48
CA VAL A 355 -6.70 3.05 10.34
C VAL A 355 -6.56 2.76 8.85
N MET A 356 -5.33 2.83 8.31
CA MET A 356 -5.06 2.86 6.88
C MET A 356 -4.01 1.82 6.45
N PRO A 357 -4.10 1.24 5.25
CA PRO A 357 -3.07 0.35 4.70
C PRO A 357 -1.85 1.12 4.14
N CYS A 358 -1.73 2.42 4.41
CA CYS A 358 -0.96 3.37 3.62
C CYS A 358 -0.10 4.29 4.50
N VAL A 359 1.16 4.51 4.09
CA VAL A 359 2.07 5.44 4.76
C VAL A 359 1.85 6.88 4.29
N ALA A 360 1.51 7.08 3.02
CA ALA A 360 1.26 8.41 2.46
C ALA A 360 0.05 9.13 3.11
N LYS A 361 -0.90 8.37 3.68
CA LYS A 361 -2.03 8.92 4.44
C LYS A 361 -1.59 9.67 5.71
N LYS A 362 -0.41 9.32 6.27
CA LYS A 362 0.19 10.08 7.39
C LYS A 362 0.62 11.49 6.96
N ALA A 363 1.16 11.63 5.73
CA ALA A 363 1.50 12.94 5.19
C ALA A 363 0.28 13.71 4.69
N GLU A 364 -0.73 13.03 4.17
CA GLU A 364 -1.97 13.67 3.72
C GLU A 364 -2.65 14.44 4.87
N ARG A 365 -2.71 13.85 6.09
CA ARG A 365 -3.29 14.53 7.25
C ARG A 365 -2.58 15.82 7.64
N GLU A 366 -1.28 15.94 7.32
CA GLU A 366 -0.43 17.08 7.71
C GLU A 366 -0.47 18.22 6.68
N MET A 367 -1.24 18.09 5.61
CA MET A 367 -1.34 19.13 4.59
C MET A 367 -2.21 20.29 5.05
N ASP A 368 -1.74 21.52 4.86
CA ASP A 368 -2.49 22.75 5.19
C ASP A 368 -3.84 22.85 4.45
N LEU A 369 -3.98 22.14 3.33
CA LEU A 369 -5.24 22.03 2.58
C LEU A 369 -6.41 21.44 3.38
N TYR A 370 -6.12 20.74 4.48
CA TYR A 370 -7.08 20.04 5.32
C TYR A 370 -7.05 20.55 6.77
N TYR A 371 -6.64 21.81 6.93
CA TYR A 371 -6.62 22.52 8.21
C TYR A 371 -7.68 23.63 8.23
N GLU A 372 -8.50 23.62 9.27
CA GLU A 372 -9.52 24.64 9.53
C GLU A 372 -9.26 25.31 10.90
N GLU A 373 -9.29 26.64 10.96
CA GLU A 373 -8.98 27.38 12.20
C GLU A 373 -9.89 26.97 13.38
N TYR A 374 -11.13 26.61 13.11
CA TYR A 374 -12.12 26.24 14.13
C TYR A 374 -12.07 24.76 14.56
N ALA A 375 -11.38 23.90 13.84
CA ALA A 375 -11.43 22.44 14.04
C ALA A 375 -10.05 21.75 14.03
N GLY A 376 -9.00 22.47 13.61
CA GLY A 376 -7.69 21.87 13.32
C GLY A 376 -7.70 21.07 12.02
N HIS A 377 -6.84 20.06 11.91
CA HIS A 377 -6.84 19.16 10.77
C HIS A 377 -8.09 18.28 10.72
N ASP A 378 -8.56 17.94 9.51
CA ASP A 378 -9.66 16.99 9.33
C ASP A 378 -9.35 15.65 10.03
N ILE A 379 -8.11 15.18 9.97
CA ILE A 379 -7.62 13.94 10.60
C ILE A 379 -6.49 14.26 11.59
N ASP A 380 -6.64 13.82 12.84
CA ASP A 380 -5.67 14.08 13.91
C ASP A 380 -4.56 13.01 13.98
N ALA A 381 -4.87 11.74 13.71
CA ALA A 381 -3.88 10.65 13.70
C ALA A 381 -4.15 9.63 12.61
N VAL A 382 -3.07 9.06 12.06
CA VAL A 382 -3.15 7.95 11.09
C VAL A 382 -2.28 6.80 11.57
N ILE A 383 -2.88 5.64 11.81
CA ILE A 383 -2.17 4.39 12.11
C ILE A 383 -2.29 3.42 10.93
N THR A 384 -1.21 2.68 10.68
CA THR A 384 -1.20 1.65 9.64
C THR A 384 -1.85 0.35 10.12
N THR A 385 -2.12 -0.58 9.21
CA THR A 385 -2.58 -1.94 9.57
C THR A 385 -1.59 -2.61 10.54
N ARG A 386 -0.28 -2.45 10.33
CA ARG A 386 0.75 -2.98 11.24
C ARG A 386 0.70 -2.32 12.62
N GLU A 387 0.43 -1.01 12.68
CA GLU A 387 0.26 -0.30 13.96
C GLU A 387 -1.00 -0.76 14.69
N LEU A 388 -2.13 -0.97 14.00
CA LEU A 388 -3.34 -1.56 14.57
C LEU A 388 -3.04 -2.93 15.22
N ILE A 389 -2.33 -3.81 14.50
CA ILE A 389 -1.95 -5.13 15.02
C ILE A 389 -1.11 -5.00 16.29
N ARG A 390 -0.15 -4.06 16.32
CA ARG A 390 0.65 -3.79 17.52
C ARG A 390 -0.19 -3.24 18.68
N MET A 391 -1.16 -2.39 18.41
CA MET A 391 -2.08 -1.88 19.43
C MET A 391 -2.96 -3.00 20.02
N ILE A 392 -3.50 -3.90 19.18
CA ILE A 392 -4.25 -5.09 19.62
C ILE A 392 -3.39 -5.95 20.57
N ARG A 393 -2.14 -6.20 20.19
CA ARG A 393 -1.19 -6.96 21.03
C ARG A 393 -0.85 -6.23 22.33
N SER A 394 -0.60 -4.92 22.30
CA SER A 394 -0.27 -4.13 23.48
C SER A 394 -1.43 -3.98 24.45
N ALA A 395 -2.65 -4.01 23.96
CA ALA A 395 -3.88 -4.04 24.76
C ALA A 395 -4.21 -5.44 25.30
N HIS A 396 -3.38 -6.46 25.02
CA HIS A 396 -3.61 -7.85 25.39
C HIS A 396 -4.97 -8.42 24.94
N ILE A 397 -5.50 -7.92 23.82
CA ILE A 397 -6.75 -8.42 23.23
C ILE A 397 -6.44 -9.72 22.47
N SER A 398 -7.09 -10.82 22.87
CA SER A 398 -7.02 -12.08 22.14
C SER A 398 -7.91 -12.02 20.89
N PRO A 399 -7.36 -12.17 19.68
CA PRO A 399 -8.13 -12.06 18.45
C PRO A 399 -9.30 -13.04 18.35
N GLN A 400 -9.16 -14.23 18.99
CA GLN A 400 -10.18 -15.28 19.01
C GLN A 400 -11.40 -14.92 19.88
N THR A 401 -11.28 -13.91 20.75
CA THR A 401 -12.38 -13.43 21.61
C THR A 401 -13.15 -12.27 21.00
N LEU A 402 -12.70 -11.77 19.86
CA LEU A 402 -13.37 -10.68 19.16
C LEU A 402 -14.67 -11.16 18.52
N VAL A 403 -15.69 -10.31 18.59
CA VAL A 403 -17.01 -10.54 18.00
C VAL A 403 -17.31 -9.51 16.93
N ASP A 404 -18.22 -9.84 16.02
CA ASP A 404 -18.67 -8.90 15.03
C ASP A 404 -19.58 -7.83 15.65
N VAL A 405 -19.14 -6.58 15.55
CA VAL A 405 -19.87 -5.39 16.02
C VAL A 405 -20.12 -4.49 14.81
N GLU A 406 -21.32 -3.95 14.71
CA GLU A 406 -21.66 -2.95 13.70
C GLU A 406 -20.93 -1.63 13.98
N SER A 407 -20.66 -0.88 12.92
CA SER A 407 -20.15 0.49 13.02
C SER A 407 -21.20 1.42 13.67
N ASP A 408 -20.72 2.52 14.24
CA ASP A 408 -21.59 3.47 14.96
C ASP A 408 -22.51 4.25 14.01
N ARG A 409 -23.66 4.68 14.54
CA ARG A 409 -24.61 5.55 13.83
C ARG A 409 -24.22 7.03 14.00
N PRO A 410 -24.61 7.90 13.04
CA PRO A 410 -25.56 7.66 11.95
C PRO A 410 -24.94 7.16 10.63
N MET A 411 -23.66 6.94 10.53
CA MET A 411 -22.93 6.58 9.30
C MET A 411 -22.45 5.13 9.37
N HIS A 412 -23.38 4.20 9.58
CA HIS A 412 -23.04 2.78 9.78
C HIS A 412 -23.08 1.95 8.50
N GLU A 413 -23.83 2.41 7.48
CA GLU A 413 -23.95 1.70 6.22
C GLU A 413 -22.78 1.99 5.28
N GLY A 414 -22.31 0.95 4.63
CA GLY A 414 -21.35 1.01 3.53
C GLY A 414 -21.77 0.07 2.42
N THR A 415 -21.41 0.39 1.19
CA THR A 415 -21.76 -0.44 0.03
C THR A 415 -20.59 -1.29 -0.46
N GLY A 416 -20.88 -2.29 -1.28
CA GLY A 416 -19.86 -3.06 -1.99
C GLY A 416 -18.94 -2.16 -2.83
N ALA A 417 -19.48 -1.07 -3.42
CA ALA A 417 -18.68 -0.07 -4.12
C ALA A 417 -17.64 0.59 -3.22
N GLY A 418 -18.00 0.95 -1.97
CA GLY A 418 -17.05 1.45 -0.98
C GLY A 418 -15.99 0.43 -0.58
N VAL A 419 -16.35 -0.85 -0.51
CA VAL A 419 -15.40 -1.94 -0.15
C VAL A 419 -14.32 -2.11 -1.21
N ILE A 420 -14.66 -2.11 -2.50
CA ILE A 420 -13.69 -2.36 -3.58
C ILE A 420 -12.68 -1.22 -3.80
N PHE A 421 -12.84 -0.05 -3.16
CA PHE A 421 -11.84 1.02 -3.17
C PHE A 421 -10.43 0.56 -2.78
N GLY A 422 -10.33 -0.51 -2.01
CA GLY A 422 -9.07 -1.09 -1.58
C GLY A 422 -8.26 -1.79 -2.68
N ALA A 423 -8.87 -2.15 -3.80
CA ALA A 423 -8.25 -2.87 -4.90
C ALA A 423 -8.12 -1.99 -6.14
N THR A 424 -7.10 -2.25 -6.97
CA THR A 424 -6.91 -1.55 -8.26
C THR A 424 -8.10 -1.82 -9.18
N GLY A 425 -8.68 -0.75 -9.72
CA GLY A 425 -9.89 -0.77 -10.55
C GLY A 425 -11.19 -0.61 -9.75
N GLY A 426 -11.11 -0.68 -8.41
CA GLY A 426 -12.30 -0.58 -7.56
C GLY A 426 -12.90 0.81 -7.51
N VAL A 427 -12.08 1.86 -7.50
CA VAL A 427 -12.56 3.26 -7.52
C VAL A 427 -13.23 3.54 -8.86
N MET A 428 -12.58 3.14 -9.97
CA MET A 428 -13.13 3.28 -11.32
C MET A 428 -14.48 2.55 -11.47
N GLU A 429 -14.55 1.30 -11.01
CA GLU A 429 -15.79 0.53 -11.08
C GLU A 429 -16.90 1.18 -10.25
N ALA A 430 -16.62 1.63 -9.05
CA ALA A 430 -17.57 2.34 -8.19
C ALA A 430 -18.07 3.64 -8.84
N ALA A 431 -17.16 4.44 -9.39
CA ALA A 431 -17.50 5.68 -10.09
C ALA A 431 -18.35 5.45 -11.35
N LEU A 432 -18.00 4.45 -12.16
CA LEU A 432 -18.76 4.09 -13.36
C LEU A 432 -20.17 3.59 -13.03
N ARG A 433 -20.33 2.81 -11.96
CA ARG A 433 -21.65 2.37 -11.47
C ARG A 433 -22.55 3.57 -11.16
N SER A 434 -22.05 4.55 -10.45
CA SER A 434 -22.83 5.75 -10.09
C SER A 434 -22.98 6.73 -11.25
N ALA A 435 -21.96 6.91 -12.10
CA ALA A 435 -22.07 7.73 -13.31
C ALA A 435 -23.15 7.19 -14.27
N TYR A 436 -23.23 5.87 -14.41
CA TYR A 436 -24.31 5.23 -15.18
C TYR A 436 -25.69 5.60 -14.63
N TYR A 437 -25.87 5.49 -13.31
CA TYR A 437 -27.12 5.87 -12.64
C TYR A 437 -27.44 7.36 -12.82
N ILE A 438 -26.46 8.25 -12.67
CA ILE A 438 -26.66 9.69 -12.84
C ILE A 438 -27.12 10.02 -14.27
N ILE A 439 -26.61 9.32 -15.28
CA ILE A 439 -26.94 9.56 -16.70
C ILE A 439 -28.27 8.91 -17.09
N LYS A 440 -28.54 7.69 -16.62
CA LYS A 440 -29.71 6.90 -17.05
C LYS A 440 -30.90 6.92 -16.11
N GLY A 441 -30.70 7.21 -14.83
CA GLY A 441 -31.74 7.14 -13.78
C GLY A 441 -32.10 5.71 -13.37
N GLU A 442 -31.30 4.70 -13.78
CA GLU A 442 -31.46 3.30 -13.42
C GLU A 442 -30.12 2.64 -13.11
N ASN A 443 -30.12 1.60 -12.28
CA ASN A 443 -28.89 0.89 -11.91
C ASN A 443 -28.30 0.14 -13.12
N PRO A 444 -26.97 0.09 -13.25
CA PRO A 444 -26.33 -0.79 -14.24
C PRO A 444 -26.52 -2.27 -13.86
N PRO A 445 -26.36 -3.21 -14.81
CA PRO A 445 -26.18 -4.61 -14.47
C PRO A 445 -25.02 -4.79 -13.47
N ALA A 446 -25.18 -5.71 -12.52
CA ALA A 446 -24.28 -5.85 -11.38
C ALA A 446 -22.79 -6.00 -11.73
N GLU A 447 -22.46 -6.63 -12.86
CA GLU A 447 -21.10 -6.90 -13.31
C GLU A 447 -20.70 -6.10 -14.57
N ALA A 448 -21.42 -5.01 -14.88
CA ALA A 448 -21.25 -4.24 -16.12
C ALA A 448 -19.84 -3.65 -16.29
N PHE A 449 -19.15 -3.34 -15.18
CA PHE A 449 -17.88 -2.62 -15.21
C PHE A 449 -16.68 -3.43 -14.70
N THR A 450 -16.81 -4.75 -14.58
CA THR A 450 -15.73 -5.63 -14.06
C THR A 450 -14.48 -5.66 -14.94
N ALA A 451 -14.57 -5.21 -16.19
CA ALA A 451 -13.43 -5.17 -17.10
C ALA A 451 -12.29 -4.23 -16.64
N VAL A 452 -12.56 -3.30 -15.70
CA VAL A 452 -11.52 -2.43 -15.12
C VAL A 452 -10.74 -3.08 -13.97
N ARG A 453 -11.17 -4.25 -13.48
CA ARG A 453 -10.50 -4.95 -12.38
C ARG A 453 -9.14 -5.46 -12.83
N SER A 454 -8.10 -5.19 -12.05
CA SER A 454 -6.77 -5.76 -12.30
C SER A 454 -6.81 -7.29 -12.18
N GLN A 455 -6.20 -7.98 -13.18
CA GLN A 455 -6.15 -9.44 -13.22
C GLN A 455 -4.83 -10.03 -12.69
N GLY A 456 -3.85 -9.19 -12.35
CA GLY A 456 -2.55 -9.63 -11.84
C GLY A 456 -1.49 -8.54 -11.86
N PHE A 457 -0.33 -8.82 -11.23
CA PHE A 457 0.74 -7.86 -11.02
C PHE A 457 1.56 -7.52 -12.28
N ASN A 458 1.61 -8.43 -13.27
CA ASN A 458 2.54 -8.37 -14.41
C ASN A 458 1.85 -8.41 -15.79
N GLU A 459 0.55 -8.28 -15.87
CA GLU A 459 -0.14 -8.28 -17.15
C GLU A 459 -0.31 -6.83 -17.68
N ASN A 460 0.05 -6.61 -18.94
CA ASN A 460 -0.11 -5.33 -19.66
C ASN A 460 0.55 -4.11 -19.02
N ASP A 461 1.79 -4.21 -18.54
CA ASP A 461 2.53 -3.09 -17.91
C ASP A 461 1.77 -2.44 -16.73
N GLY A 462 0.91 -3.20 -16.03
CA GLY A 462 0.12 -2.73 -14.90
C GLY A 462 -0.99 -1.75 -15.29
N VAL A 463 -1.37 -1.67 -16.57
CA VAL A 463 -2.47 -0.84 -17.08
C VAL A 463 -3.60 -1.74 -17.55
N GLN A 464 -4.83 -1.44 -17.11
CA GLN A 464 -6.07 -2.08 -17.56
C GLN A 464 -6.91 -1.04 -18.30
N GLU A 465 -7.22 -1.30 -19.55
CA GLU A 465 -8.03 -0.42 -20.40
C GLU A 465 -9.43 -1.00 -20.62
N ALA A 466 -10.45 -0.17 -20.58
CA ALA A 466 -11.81 -0.57 -20.90
C ALA A 466 -12.63 0.59 -21.50
N ASN A 467 -13.53 0.25 -22.41
CA ASN A 467 -14.47 1.19 -23.00
C ASN A 467 -15.90 0.75 -22.68
N PHE A 468 -16.72 1.68 -22.24
CA PHE A 468 -18.10 1.42 -21.85
C PHE A 468 -19.08 2.28 -22.66
N GLN A 469 -20.21 1.68 -23.04
CA GLN A 469 -21.31 2.40 -23.70
C GLN A 469 -22.38 2.76 -22.66
N ILE A 470 -22.65 4.07 -22.54
CA ILE A 470 -23.75 4.59 -21.71
C ILE A 470 -24.64 5.42 -22.65
N ASN A 471 -25.78 4.86 -23.10
CA ASN A 471 -26.55 5.37 -24.24
C ASN A 471 -25.68 5.45 -25.51
N ASP A 472 -25.69 6.61 -26.19
CA ASP A 472 -24.86 6.87 -27.37
C ASP A 472 -23.44 7.40 -27.01
N ILE A 473 -23.09 7.38 -25.73
CA ILE A 473 -21.83 7.93 -25.23
C ILE A 473 -20.85 6.78 -24.97
N THR A 474 -19.65 6.87 -25.54
CA THR A 474 -18.53 5.98 -25.20
C THR A 474 -17.66 6.63 -24.14
N VAL A 475 -17.49 5.98 -22.99
CA VAL A 475 -16.57 6.36 -21.93
C VAL A 475 -15.33 5.48 -22.01
N ARG A 476 -14.18 6.08 -22.23
CA ARG A 476 -12.87 5.42 -22.34
C ARG A 476 -12.13 5.55 -21.04
N THR A 477 -11.74 4.43 -20.45
CA THR A 477 -11.13 4.39 -19.12
C THR A 477 -9.81 3.65 -19.12
N ALA A 478 -8.92 4.06 -18.23
CA ALA A 478 -7.73 3.31 -17.87
C ALA A 478 -7.58 3.23 -16.36
N VAL A 479 -7.06 2.12 -15.89
CA VAL A 479 -6.70 1.88 -14.49
C VAL A 479 -5.23 1.48 -14.45
N VAL A 480 -4.44 2.14 -13.60
CA VAL A 480 -3.01 1.87 -13.48
C VAL A 480 -2.57 1.80 -12.03
N SER A 481 -1.69 0.84 -11.73
CA SER A 481 -1.05 0.72 -10.42
C SER A 481 0.48 0.64 -10.55
N GLY A 482 1.17 1.27 -9.56
CA GLY A 482 2.61 1.50 -9.62
C GLY A 482 2.96 2.79 -10.38
N LEU A 483 3.80 3.65 -9.77
CA LEU A 483 4.09 4.97 -10.33
C LEU A 483 4.99 4.91 -11.58
N GLY A 484 5.82 3.86 -11.72
CA GLY A 484 6.58 3.62 -12.94
C GLY A 484 5.68 3.37 -14.14
N ASN A 485 4.66 2.52 -13.98
CA ASN A 485 3.63 2.27 -14.99
C ASN A 485 2.81 3.53 -15.29
N THR A 486 2.46 4.27 -14.24
CA THR A 486 1.75 5.56 -14.35
C THR A 486 2.52 6.56 -15.19
N ARG A 487 3.84 6.68 -14.98
CA ARG A 487 4.72 7.53 -15.80
C ARG A 487 4.68 7.15 -17.28
N GLY A 488 4.69 5.84 -17.57
CA GLY A 488 4.55 5.31 -18.93
C GLY A 488 3.21 5.68 -19.56
N LEU A 489 2.11 5.51 -18.82
CA LEU A 489 0.76 5.85 -19.28
C LEU A 489 0.61 7.35 -19.55
N ILE A 490 1.09 8.22 -18.64
CA ILE A 490 1.03 9.69 -18.83
C ILE A 490 1.76 10.09 -20.10
N ARG A 491 2.96 9.55 -20.37
CA ARG A 491 3.72 9.86 -21.60
C ARG A 491 2.94 9.49 -22.86
N LYS A 492 2.24 8.35 -22.87
CA LYS A 492 1.38 7.94 -23.99
C LYS A 492 0.18 8.86 -24.17
N ILE A 493 -0.42 9.34 -23.06
CA ILE A 493 -1.51 10.33 -23.09
C ILE A 493 -0.99 11.67 -23.65
N GLU A 494 0.19 12.12 -23.23
CA GLU A 494 0.78 13.40 -23.67
C GLU A 494 1.21 13.37 -25.13
N SER A 495 1.75 12.24 -25.61
CA SER A 495 2.11 12.05 -27.02
C SER A 495 0.89 11.91 -27.96
N GLY A 496 -0.30 11.72 -27.40
CA GLY A 496 -1.53 11.47 -28.19
C GLY A 496 -1.63 10.04 -28.73
N GLU A 497 -0.78 9.11 -28.26
CA GLU A 497 -0.85 7.69 -28.63
C GLU A 497 -2.12 7.02 -28.10
N VAL A 498 -2.58 7.43 -26.91
CA VAL A 498 -3.81 6.95 -26.29
C VAL A 498 -4.66 8.11 -25.79
N HIS A 499 -5.98 7.88 -25.72
CA HIS A 499 -6.92 8.86 -25.22
C HIS A 499 -7.94 8.20 -24.29
N TYR A 500 -8.11 8.77 -23.09
CA TYR A 500 -9.09 8.35 -22.10
C TYR A 500 -9.91 9.55 -21.62
N ASP A 501 -11.08 9.25 -21.06
CA ASP A 501 -11.97 10.23 -20.45
C ASP A 501 -11.78 10.24 -18.92
N PHE A 502 -11.50 9.05 -18.34
CA PHE A 502 -11.27 8.90 -16.91
C PHE A 502 -10.15 7.89 -16.63
N VAL A 503 -9.25 8.22 -15.71
CA VAL A 503 -8.09 7.39 -15.34
C VAL A 503 -7.99 7.23 -13.83
N GLU A 504 -8.03 5.98 -13.36
CA GLU A 504 -7.69 5.64 -11.98
C GLU A 504 -6.20 5.41 -11.84
N VAL A 505 -5.58 6.03 -10.82
CA VAL A 505 -4.17 5.83 -10.50
C VAL A 505 -3.98 5.43 -9.04
N MET A 506 -3.31 4.28 -8.82
CA MET A 506 -2.88 3.82 -7.51
C MET A 506 -1.35 3.75 -7.44
N ALA A 507 -0.75 4.40 -6.45
CA ALA A 507 0.71 4.39 -6.28
C ALA A 507 1.27 3.00 -5.95
N CYS A 508 0.52 2.20 -5.18
CA CYS A 508 0.94 0.86 -4.79
C CYS A 508 0.48 -0.17 -5.83
N PRO A 509 1.34 -1.12 -6.23
CA PRO A 509 0.93 -2.25 -7.05
C PRO A 509 -0.23 -3.02 -6.42
N GLY A 510 -1.26 -3.32 -7.21
CA GLY A 510 -2.49 -3.98 -6.74
C GLY A 510 -3.48 -3.06 -5.98
N GLY A 511 -3.15 -1.78 -5.76
CA GLY A 511 -3.96 -0.82 -5.01
C GLY A 511 -3.64 -0.79 -3.52
N CYS A 512 -4.59 -0.33 -2.69
CA CYS A 512 -4.40 -0.18 -1.24
C CYS A 512 -4.18 -1.51 -0.51
N VAL A 513 -4.66 -2.63 -1.05
CA VAL A 513 -4.36 -3.98 -0.53
C VAL A 513 -2.88 -4.35 -0.59
N GLY A 514 -2.10 -3.74 -1.52
CA GLY A 514 -0.64 -3.78 -1.60
C GLY A 514 0.05 -2.60 -0.92
N GLY A 515 -0.66 -1.86 -0.09
CA GLY A 515 -0.19 -0.61 0.53
C GLY A 515 1.00 -0.79 1.46
N GLY A 516 1.85 0.24 1.54
CA GLY A 516 3.06 0.25 2.36
C GLY A 516 2.86 0.12 3.87
N GLY A 517 1.60 0.20 4.36
CA GLY A 517 1.21 -0.01 5.76
C GLY A 517 0.67 -1.42 6.07
N GLN A 518 0.55 -2.30 5.08
CA GLN A 518 0.05 -3.67 5.23
C GLN A 518 1.08 -4.61 5.88
N PRO A 519 0.65 -5.75 6.46
CA PRO A 519 1.53 -6.81 6.94
C PRO A 519 2.56 -7.24 5.88
N ILE A 520 3.77 -7.55 6.34
CA ILE A 520 4.91 -7.85 5.47
C ILE A 520 5.16 -9.37 5.45
N HIS A 521 5.10 -9.96 4.26
CA HIS A 521 5.50 -11.34 3.99
C HIS A 521 6.71 -11.30 3.05
N ASP A 522 7.89 -11.64 3.57
CA ASP A 522 9.13 -11.48 2.81
C ASP A 522 9.19 -12.39 1.57
N GLY A 523 9.29 -11.77 0.40
CA GLY A 523 9.34 -12.46 -0.89
C GLY A 523 7.99 -12.95 -1.42
N GLU A 524 6.86 -12.59 -0.76
CA GLU A 524 5.50 -12.92 -1.20
C GLU A 524 4.68 -11.66 -1.44
N GLU A 525 4.11 -11.53 -2.64
CA GLU A 525 3.14 -10.49 -2.97
C GLU A 525 1.71 -11.00 -2.76
N ARG A 526 0.98 -10.40 -1.81
CA ARG A 526 -0.38 -10.81 -1.45
C ARG A 526 -1.47 -9.85 -1.92
N ALA A 527 -1.12 -8.80 -2.63
CA ALA A 527 -2.08 -7.79 -3.06
C ALA A 527 -3.24 -8.38 -3.88
N PHE A 528 -2.94 -9.32 -4.77
CA PHE A 528 -3.96 -9.95 -5.61
C PHE A 528 -4.96 -10.80 -4.80
N GLU A 529 -4.48 -11.60 -3.87
CA GLU A 529 -5.34 -12.43 -3.00
C GLU A 529 -6.22 -11.57 -2.10
N ARG A 530 -5.63 -10.53 -1.50
CA ARG A 530 -6.36 -9.56 -0.69
C ARG A 530 -7.42 -8.82 -1.51
N GLY A 531 -7.11 -8.47 -2.76
CA GLY A 531 -8.06 -7.85 -3.69
C GLY A 531 -9.25 -8.75 -4.02
N LYS A 532 -9.01 -10.05 -4.24
CA LYS A 532 -10.08 -11.04 -4.45
C LYS A 532 -11.08 -11.08 -3.29
N ASN A 533 -10.58 -10.96 -2.05
CA ASN A 533 -11.44 -10.91 -0.87
C ASN A 533 -12.36 -9.68 -0.90
N LEU A 534 -11.86 -8.50 -1.26
CA LEU A 534 -12.69 -7.30 -1.37
C LEU A 534 -13.75 -7.44 -2.46
N TYR A 535 -13.42 -7.99 -3.62
CA TYR A 535 -14.41 -8.24 -4.67
C TYR A 535 -15.43 -9.32 -4.29
N TYR A 536 -15.03 -10.30 -3.47
CA TYR A 536 -15.97 -11.27 -2.90
C TYR A 536 -16.96 -10.59 -1.96
N LEU A 537 -16.48 -9.68 -1.10
CA LEU A 537 -17.34 -8.91 -0.19
C LEU A 537 -18.32 -8.00 -0.96
N ASP A 538 -17.88 -7.31 -2.01
CA ASP A 538 -18.77 -6.53 -2.88
C ASP A 538 -19.87 -7.39 -3.50
N ARG A 539 -19.50 -8.56 -4.05
CA ARG A 539 -20.47 -9.44 -4.72
C ARG A 539 -21.56 -9.91 -3.76
N ASN A 540 -21.24 -10.09 -2.49
CA ASN A 540 -22.16 -10.56 -1.46
C ASN A 540 -22.75 -9.42 -0.61
N ALA A 541 -22.46 -8.16 -0.92
CA ALA A 541 -23.02 -7.02 -0.20
C ALA A 541 -24.51 -6.83 -0.53
N ASN A 542 -25.31 -6.47 0.47
CA ASN A 542 -26.72 -6.14 0.31
C ASN A 542 -26.90 -4.89 -0.55
N LEU A 543 -26.07 -3.87 -0.32
CA LEU A 543 -25.99 -2.64 -1.09
C LEU A 543 -24.71 -2.67 -1.91
N ARG A 544 -24.81 -2.52 -3.23
CA ARG A 544 -23.66 -2.59 -4.13
C ARG A 544 -23.25 -1.26 -4.75
N PHE A 545 -24.13 -0.26 -4.70
CA PHE A 545 -23.95 1.02 -5.37
C PHE A 545 -23.88 2.17 -4.38
N SER A 546 -22.89 3.05 -4.50
CA SER A 546 -22.70 4.18 -3.58
C SER A 546 -23.91 5.12 -3.54
N HIS A 547 -24.59 5.33 -4.65
CA HIS A 547 -25.80 6.17 -4.74
C HIS A 547 -27.05 5.57 -4.05
N GLU A 548 -27.00 4.31 -3.62
CA GLU A 548 -28.04 3.66 -2.83
C GLU A 548 -27.77 3.69 -1.31
N ASN A 549 -26.60 4.19 -0.88
CA ASN A 549 -26.29 4.26 0.54
C ASN A 549 -27.26 5.18 1.28
N PRO A 550 -28.12 4.64 2.16
CA PRO A 550 -29.18 5.43 2.81
C PRO A 550 -28.61 6.51 3.74
N ASP A 551 -27.47 6.25 4.39
CA ASP A 551 -26.84 7.21 5.32
C ASP A 551 -26.23 8.38 4.54
N VAL A 552 -25.64 8.13 3.36
CA VAL A 552 -25.15 9.18 2.46
C VAL A 552 -26.31 10.02 1.92
N ILE A 553 -27.38 9.37 1.46
CA ILE A 553 -28.60 10.07 0.99
C ILE A 553 -29.19 10.94 2.10
N GLN A 554 -29.27 10.41 3.33
CA GLN A 554 -29.80 11.16 4.48
C GLN A 554 -28.90 12.34 4.83
N MET A 555 -27.59 12.18 4.80
CA MET A 555 -26.64 13.26 5.07
C MET A 555 -26.76 14.40 4.04
N TYR A 556 -26.95 14.11 2.77
CA TYR A 556 -27.24 15.17 1.78
C TYR A 556 -28.53 15.92 2.12
N LYS A 557 -29.60 15.22 2.43
CA LYS A 557 -30.88 15.85 2.78
C LYS A 557 -30.81 16.74 4.04
N GLU A 558 -30.04 16.31 5.03
CA GLU A 558 -29.96 17.02 6.32
C GLU A 558 -28.90 18.11 6.36
N TYR A 559 -27.81 17.96 5.59
CA TYR A 559 -26.63 18.78 5.79
C TYR A 559 -26.05 19.40 4.53
N PHE A 560 -25.79 18.62 3.48
CA PHE A 560 -25.13 19.07 2.25
C PHE A 560 -26.09 19.52 1.14
N GLU A 561 -27.39 19.29 1.27
CA GLU A 561 -28.44 19.55 0.28
C GLU A 561 -28.39 18.62 -0.94
N ALA A 562 -27.30 18.62 -1.68
CA ALA A 562 -27.07 17.78 -2.88
C ALA A 562 -25.58 17.60 -3.14
N PRO A 563 -25.18 16.56 -3.91
CA PRO A 563 -23.84 16.45 -4.45
C PRO A 563 -23.43 17.70 -5.23
N MET A 564 -22.18 18.12 -5.12
CA MET A 564 -21.64 19.34 -5.74
C MET A 564 -22.33 20.65 -5.32
N SER A 565 -23.15 20.67 -4.25
CA SER A 565 -23.69 21.89 -3.68
C SER A 565 -22.57 22.80 -3.16
N HIS A 566 -22.89 24.07 -2.88
CA HIS A 566 -21.89 25.01 -2.35
C HIS A 566 -21.28 24.50 -1.03
N LYS A 567 -22.09 23.97 -0.12
CA LYS A 567 -21.63 23.44 1.18
C LYS A 567 -20.82 22.16 1.01
N ALA A 568 -21.23 21.25 0.13
CA ALA A 568 -20.46 20.06 -0.23
C ALA A 568 -19.12 20.45 -0.85
N HIS A 569 -19.11 21.43 -1.76
CA HIS A 569 -17.88 21.90 -2.38
C HIS A 569 -16.89 22.50 -1.37
N MET A 570 -17.37 23.26 -0.40
CA MET A 570 -16.50 23.83 0.64
C MET A 570 -15.86 22.78 1.55
N LEU A 571 -16.58 21.72 1.90
CA LEU A 571 -16.16 20.77 2.93
C LEU A 571 -15.56 19.48 2.35
N LEU A 572 -16.01 19.06 1.17
CA LEU A 572 -15.67 17.76 0.56
C LEU A 572 -14.76 17.88 -0.65
N HIS A 573 -14.44 19.08 -1.12
CA HIS A 573 -13.53 19.32 -2.24
C HIS A 573 -12.27 20.06 -1.82
N THR A 574 -11.26 20.06 -2.68
CA THR A 574 -9.99 20.73 -2.44
C THR A 574 -9.39 21.25 -3.75
N GLU A 575 -8.64 22.34 -3.65
CA GLU A 575 -7.88 22.89 -4.78
C GLU A 575 -6.45 22.35 -4.75
N HIS A 576 -6.18 21.28 -5.48
CA HIS A 576 -4.85 20.66 -5.54
C HIS A 576 -3.72 21.58 -6.00
N LYS A 577 -4.03 22.73 -6.63
CA LYS A 577 -3.06 23.74 -7.06
C LYS A 577 -2.48 24.57 -5.91
N LYS A 578 -3.17 24.68 -4.78
CA LYS A 578 -2.63 25.37 -3.61
C LYS A 578 -1.47 24.55 -3.04
N ASN A 579 -0.35 25.22 -2.73
CA ASN A 579 0.88 24.60 -2.20
C ASN A 579 1.58 23.65 -3.20
N MET A 580 1.73 24.12 -4.44
CA MET A 580 2.66 23.52 -5.42
C MET A 580 4.07 24.10 -5.26
#